data_2e64cf4df0019f4cd7afd92342f0e73f
#
_entry.id   2e64cf4df0019f4cd7afd92342f0e73f
#
_cell.length_a   1.000
_cell.length_b   1.000
_cell.length_c   1.000
_cell.angle_alpha   90.00
_cell.angle_beta   90.00
_cell.angle_gamma   90.00
#
_symmetry.space_group_name_H-M   'P 1'
#
loop_
_entity.id
_entity.type
_entity.pdbx_description
1 polymer ?
#
loop_
_entity_poly.entity_id
_entity_poly.type
_entity_poly.pdbx_seq_one_letter_code
_entity_poly.pdbx_strand_id
1 'polypeptide(L)'
;MKSTDTKTDKKRMTKEGKGKSMFAKQEIKEGCRNIFVDELKEIYFAEKALIISIPIMIKKATTKELVDALTIHYDFTKEHIKRLEAIFCSIGESEIITKYEAMYGAIKPLKEEEKE
;
A
#
# COMPACT_ATOMS: atom_id res chain seq x y z
N MET A 1 20.76 -5.39 -15.91
CA MET A 1 20.43 -5.76 -15.78
C MET A 1 19.94 -6.28 -15.69
N LYS A 2 19.79 -6.22 -15.72
CA LYS A 2 19.20 -6.56 -15.57
C LYS A 2 18.59 -7.16 -14.76
N SER A 3 18.80 -7.02 -13.90
CA SER A 3 18.11 -7.47 -12.91
C SER A 3 16.88 -7.97 -13.29
N THR A 4 16.48 -7.50 -14.18
CA THR A 4 15.30 -7.93 -14.59
C THR A 4 15.28 -9.35 -14.80
N ASP A 5 16.36 -9.93 -14.98
CA ASP A 5 16.39 -11.29 -15.17
C ASP A 5 15.91 -12.05 -14.09
N THR A 6 15.97 -11.56 -12.94
CA THR A 6 15.56 -12.29 -11.84
C THR A 6 14.19 -12.78 -12.00
N LYS A 7 13.39 -12.12 -12.71
CA LYS A 7 12.11 -12.56 -12.86
C LYS A 7 12.02 -13.86 -13.47
N THR A 8 12.87 -14.14 -14.32
CA THR A 8 12.79 -15.39 -14.96
C THR A 8 12.97 -16.50 -14.03
N ASP A 9 13.69 -16.31 -13.02
CA ASP A 9 13.89 -17.37 -12.12
C ASP A 9 12.63 -17.84 -11.53
N LYS A 10 11.76 -17.02 -11.26
CA LYS A 10 10.56 -17.39 -10.69
C LYS A 10 9.79 -18.29 -11.55
N LYS A 11 9.82 -18.11 -12.80
CA LYS A 11 9.12 -18.96 -13.63
C LYS A 11 9.63 -20.33 -13.57
N ARG A 12 10.88 -20.50 -13.47
CA ARG A 12 11.39 -21.81 -13.40
C ARG A 12 10.89 -22.51 -12.22
N MET A 13 10.80 -21.89 -11.13
CA MET A 13 10.33 -22.52 -9.99
C MET A 13 8.94 -22.98 -10.18
N THR A 14 8.16 -22.26 -10.87
CA THR A 14 6.84 -22.66 -11.10
C THR A 14 6.79 -23.92 -11.86
N LYS A 15 7.60 -24.09 -12.82
CA LYS A 15 7.59 -25.26 -13.54
C LYS A 15 7.86 -26.44 -12.73
N GLU A 16 8.75 -26.34 -11.84
CA GLU A 16 9.03 -27.45 -11.06
C GLU A 16 7.88 -27.88 -10.27
N GLY A 17 7.05 -27.01 -9.92
CA GLY A 17 5.96 -27.36 -9.09
C GLY A 17 4.90 -28.12 -9.77
N LYS A 18 4.89 -28.16 -11.10
CA LYS A 18 3.82 -28.76 -11.71
C LYS A 18 3.60 -30.19 -11.41
N GLY A 19 4.49 -30.91 -11.00
CA GLY A 19 4.21 -32.29 -10.73
C GLY A 19 3.74 -32.56 -9.36
N LYS A 20 3.63 -31.57 -8.52
CA LYS A 20 3.25 -31.80 -7.17
C LYS A 20 1.82 -32.09 -6.95
N SER A 21 1.49 -32.54 -5.78
CA SER A 21 0.14 -32.83 -5.45
C SER A 21 -0.67 -31.57 -5.34
N MET A 22 -1.96 -31.71 -5.34
CA MET A 22 -2.80 -30.57 -5.20
C MET A 22 -2.59 -29.88 -3.89
N PHE A 23 -2.32 -30.65 -2.85
CA PHE A 23 -2.09 -30.06 -1.56
C PHE A 23 -0.90 -29.11 -1.60
N ALA A 24 0.17 -29.48 -2.25
CA ALA A 24 1.33 -28.62 -2.33
C ALA A 24 1.01 -27.37 -3.12
N LYS A 25 0.20 -27.47 -4.15
CA LYS A 25 -0.14 -26.30 -4.91
C LYS A 25 -0.96 -25.35 -4.08
N GLN A 26 -1.82 -25.88 -3.24
CA GLN A 26 -2.64 -25.05 -2.40
C GLN A 26 -1.77 -24.28 -1.42
N GLU A 27 -0.78 -24.93 -0.86
CA GLU A 27 0.09 -24.26 0.08
C GLU A 27 0.87 -23.15 -0.58
N ILE A 28 1.33 -23.36 -1.79
CA ILE A 28 2.07 -22.35 -2.49
C ILE A 28 1.18 -21.15 -2.77
N LYS A 29 -0.06 -21.41 -3.14
CA LYS A 29 -0.96 -20.34 -3.40
C LYS A 29 -1.25 -19.53 -2.17
N GLU A 30 -1.41 -20.18 -1.05
CA GLU A 30 -1.67 -19.47 0.17
C GLU A 30 -0.48 -18.66 0.60
N GLY A 31 0.72 -19.18 0.41
CA GLY A 31 1.92 -18.45 0.74
C GLY A 31 2.05 -17.21 -0.10
N CYS A 32 1.77 -17.31 -1.38
CA CYS A 32 1.84 -16.17 -2.24
C CYS A 32 0.80 -15.13 -1.87
N ARG A 33 -0.40 -15.59 -1.51
CA ARG A 33 -1.41 -14.66 -1.11
C ARG A 33 -1.00 -13.91 0.14
N ASN A 34 -0.40 -14.61 1.12
CA ASN A 34 0.01 -13.94 2.34
C ASN A 34 1.08 -12.90 2.08
N ILE A 35 2.04 -13.20 1.21
CA ILE A 35 3.06 -12.25 0.88
C ILE A 35 2.44 -11.04 0.19
N PHE A 36 1.51 -11.27 -0.72
CA PHE A 36 0.86 -10.22 -1.43
C PHE A 36 0.10 -9.30 -0.46
N VAL A 37 -0.65 -9.87 0.45
CA VAL A 37 -1.40 -9.10 1.41
C VAL A 37 -0.47 -8.30 2.31
N ASP A 38 0.64 -8.91 2.75
CA ASP A 38 1.57 -8.22 3.60
C ASP A 38 2.19 -7.02 2.87
N GLU A 39 2.52 -7.18 1.60
CA GLU A 39 3.06 -6.08 0.84
C GLU A 39 2.04 -4.97 0.69
N LEU A 40 0.80 -5.32 0.45
CA LEU A 40 -0.23 -4.31 0.34
C LEU A 40 -0.43 -3.57 1.64
N LYS A 41 -0.31 -4.28 2.76
CA LYS A 41 -0.44 -3.62 4.06
C LYS A 41 0.67 -2.62 4.27
N GLU A 42 1.88 -2.97 3.88
CA GLU A 42 2.98 -2.05 4.06
C GLU A 42 2.80 -0.81 3.21
N ILE A 43 2.34 -0.99 1.98
CA ILE A 43 2.11 0.14 1.12
C ILE A 43 0.99 1.00 1.69
N TYR A 44 -0.06 0.37 2.18
CA TYR A 44 -1.19 1.09 2.75
C TYR A 44 -0.74 1.93 3.94
N PHE A 45 0.06 1.34 4.83
CA PHE A 45 0.53 2.08 5.99
C PHE A 45 1.41 3.26 5.57
N ALA A 46 2.25 3.06 4.55
CA ALA A 46 3.10 4.13 4.09
C ALA A 46 2.29 5.26 3.47
N GLU A 47 1.27 4.92 2.70
CA GLU A 47 0.46 5.96 2.09
C GLU A 47 -0.35 6.70 3.15
N LYS A 48 -0.82 5.99 4.17
CA LYS A 48 -1.54 6.67 5.24
C LYS A 48 -0.62 7.61 6.00
N ALA A 49 0.63 7.24 6.16
CA ALA A 49 1.59 8.13 6.82
C ALA A 49 1.82 9.37 5.97
N LEU A 50 1.87 9.22 4.67
CA LEU A 50 2.06 10.35 3.79
C LEU A 50 0.87 11.30 3.81
N ILE A 51 -0.34 10.77 3.91
CA ILE A 51 -1.50 11.62 3.90
C ILE A 51 -1.51 12.53 5.13
N ILE A 52 -0.81 12.13 6.18
CA ILE A 52 -0.69 12.96 7.36
C ILE A 52 0.49 13.89 7.23
N SER A 53 1.59 13.43 6.65
CA SER A 53 2.80 14.22 6.57
C SER A 53 2.78 15.32 5.52
N ILE A 54 2.15 15.06 4.39
CA ILE A 54 2.20 16.01 3.29
C ILE A 54 1.62 17.37 3.66
N PRO A 55 0.47 17.44 4.34
CA PRO A 55 -0.03 18.77 4.72
C PRO A 55 0.95 19.54 5.59
N ILE A 56 1.69 18.83 6.43
CA ILE A 56 2.68 19.50 7.26
C ILE A 56 3.80 20.02 6.39
N MET A 57 4.21 19.25 5.40
CA MET A 57 5.25 19.70 4.51
C MET A 57 4.79 20.89 3.68
N ILE A 58 3.54 20.91 3.29
CA ILE A 58 3.02 22.03 2.53
C ILE A 58 3.11 23.30 3.36
N LYS A 59 2.79 23.19 4.65
CA LYS A 59 2.88 24.37 5.48
C LYS A 59 4.28 24.90 5.61
N LYS A 60 5.26 24.04 5.53
CA LYS A 60 6.64 24.48 5.64
C LYS A 60 7.29 24.82 4.33
N ALA A 61 6.61 24.58 3.22
CA ALA A 61 7.21 24.84 1.93
C ALA A 61 7.35 26.32 1.69
N THR A 62 8.44 26.72 1.06
CA THR A 62 8.73 28.13 0.88
C THR A 62 8.55 28.60 -0.55
N THR A 63 8.30 27.72 -1.49
CA THR A 63 8.09 28.14 -2.86
C THR A 63 6.77 27.62 -3.36
N LYS A 64 6.22 28.32 -4.32
CA LYS A 64 4.97 27.91 -4.88
C LYS A 64 5.12 26.60 -5.61
N GLU A 65 6.24 26.42 -6.30
CA GLU A 65 6.46 25.19 -7.01
C GLU A 65 6.43 23.99 -6.08
N LEU A 66 7.00 24.13 -4.91
CA LEU A 66 7.01 23.02 -3.98
C LEU A 66 5.61 22.78 -3.43
N VAL A 67 4.89 23.84 -3.13
CA VAL A 67 3.54 23.69 -2.64
C VAL A 67 2.69 22.98 -3.68
N ASP A 68 2.83 23.37 -4.95
CA ASP A 68 2.05 22.76 -5.99
C ASP A 68 2.39 21.28 -6.14
N ALA A 69 3.66 20.95 -6.10
CA ALA A 69 4.07 19.56 -6.24
C ALA A 69 3.56 18.71 -5.09
N LEU A 70 3.64 19.25 -3.89
CA LEU A 70 3.17 18.50 -2.74
C LEU A 70 1.65 18.34 -2.77
N THR A 71 0.95 19.35 -3.26
CA THR A 71 -0.48 19.27 -3.35
C THR A 71 -0.90 18.17 -4.34
N ILE A 72 -0.22 18.08 -5.46
CA ILE A 72 -0.50 17.04 -6.41
C ILE A 72 -0.21 15.68 -5.81
N HIS A 73 0.89 15.59 -5.09
CA HIS A 73 1.26 14.33 -4.46
C HIS A 73 0.20 13.94 -3.43
N TYR A 74 -0.31 14.90 -2.70
CA TYR A 74 -1.33 14.64 -1.71
C TYR A 74 -2.58 14.06 -2.38
N ASP A 75 -2.98 14.64 -3.50
CA ASP A 75 -4.15 14.15 -4.20
C ASP A 75 -3.94 12.73 -4.73
N PHE A 76 -2.76 12.45 -5.26
CA PHE A 76 -2.47 11.10 -5.71
C PHE A 76 -2.47 10.12 -4.54
N THR A 77 -1.95 10.55 -3.39
CA THR A 77 -1.90 9.67 -2.23
C THR A 77 -3.32 9.32 -1.79
N LYS A 78 -4.22 10.29 -1.80
CA LYS A 78 -5.59 10.01 -1.44
C LYS A 78 -6.20 8.98 -2.38
N GLU A 79 -5.90 9.12 -3.66
CA GLU A 79 -6.43 8.19 -4.62
C GLU A 79 -5.85 6.80 -4.42
N HIS A 80 -4.55 6.72 -4.13
CA HIS A 80 -3.92 5.44 -3.90
C HIS A 80 -4.53 4.74 -2.69
N ILE A 81 -4.82 5.49 -1.64
CA ILE A 81 -5.40 4.91 -0.45
C ILE A 81 -6.77 4.34 -0.80
N LYS A 82 -7.58 5.05 -1.57
CA LYS A 82 -8.86 4.55 -1.94
C LYS A 82 -8.75 3.27 -2.75
N ARG A 83 -7.80 3.21 -3.65
CA ARG A 83 -7.62 2.01 -4.44
C ARG A 83 -7.17 0.84 -3.59
N LEU A 84 -6.28 1.10 -2.65
CA LEU A 84 -5.84 0.04 -1.77
C LEU A 84 -6.98 -0.48 -0.93
N GLU A 85 -7.82 0.40 -0.44
CA GLU A 85 -8.94 -0.03 0.35
C GLU A 85 -9.91 -0.85 -0.48
N ALA A 86 -10.10 -0.47 -1.73
CA ALA A 86 -10.96 -1.24 -2.61
C ALA A 86 -10.37 -2.63 -2.86
N ILE A 87 -9.06 -2.71 -2.99
CA ILE A 87 -8.42 -4.00 -3.19
C ILE A 87 -8.59 -4.86 -1.95
N PHE A 88 -8.36 -4.30 -0.76
CA PHE A 88 -8.54 -5.08 0.45
C PHE A 88 -9.96 -5.62 0.55
N CYS A 89 -10.93 -4.80 0.21
CA CYS A 89 -12.30 -5.27 0.26
C CYS A 89 -12.55 -6.36 -0.76
N SER A 90 -12.00 -6.21 -1.94
CA SER A 90 -12.27 -7.19 -2.98
C SER A 90 -11.61 -8.53 -2.70
N ILE A 91 -10.54 -8.57 -1.93
CA ILE A 91 -9.89 -9.84 -1.63
C ILE A 91 -10.29 -10.37 -0.27
N GLY A 92 -11.28 -9.74 0.36
CA GLY A 92 -11.76 -10.25 1.64
C GLY A 92 -10.91 -9.88 2.82
N GLU A 93 -10.15 -8.79 2.71
CA GLU A 93 -9.27 -8.37 3.80
C GLU A 93 -9.63 -7.00 4.32
N SER A 94 -10.90 -6.66 4.29
CA SER A 94 -11.30 -5.33 4.73
C SER A 94 -11.03 -5.08 6.20
N GLU A 95 -10.82 -6.13 6.99
CA GLU A 95 -10.51 -5.91 8.39
C GLU A 95 -9.20 -5.17 8.57
N ILE A 96 -8.32 -5.18 7.56
CA ILE A 96 -7.08 -4.44 7.67
C ILE A 96 -7.38 -2.97 7.82
N ILE A 97 -8.36 -2.47 7.08
CA ILE A 97 -8.74 -1.07 7.18
C ILE A 97 -9.29 -0.77 8.57
N THR A 98 -10.14 -1.64 9.06
CA THR A 98 -10.73 -1.45 10.37
C THR A 98 -9.67 -1.46 11.46
N LYS A 99 -8.70 -2.36 11.35
CA LYS A 99 -7.67 -2.42 12.35
C LYS A 99 -6.79 -1.18 12.31
N TYR A 100 -6.52 -0.66 11.12
CA TYR A 100 -5.73 0.55 11.05
C TYR A 100 -6.46 1.68 11.73
N GLU A 101 -7.76 1.81 11.48
CA GLU A 101 -8.51 2.88 12.09
C GLU A 101 -8.54 2.74 13.61
N ALA A 102 -8.64 1.52 14.10
CA ALA A 102 -8.67 1.33 15.54
C ALA A 102 -7.36 1.73 16.18
N MET A 103 -6.25 1.48 15.50
CA MET A 103 -4.96 1.79 16.08
C MET A 103 -4.55 3.22 15.90
N TYR A 104 -4.85 3.78 14.75
CA TYR A 104 -4.32 5.09 14.41
C TYR A 104 -5.39 6.12 14.09
N GLY A 105 -6.64 5.77 14.29
CA GLY A 105 -7.69 6.69 13.91
C GLY A 105 -7.69 7.99 14.67
N ALA A 106 -7.05 8.03 15.81
CA ALA A 106 -7.01 9.26 16.56
C ALA A 106 -6.07 10.27 15.93
N ILE A 107 -5.20 9.85 15.04
CA ILE A 107 -4.26 10.75 14.42
C ILE A 107 -4.94 11.39 13.23
N LYS A 108 -5.14 12.66 13.27
CA LYS A 108 -5.84 13.33 12.21
C LYS A 108 -4.95 14.27 11.46
N PRO A 109 -5.27 14.55 10.21
CA PRO A 109 -4.49 15.51 9.46
C PRO A 109 -4.55 16.86 10.13
N LEU A 110 -3.42 17.49 10.18
CA LEU A 110 -3.34 18.76 10.82
C LEU A 110 -4.28 19.76 10.27
N LYS A 111 -4.52 19.72 9.00
CA LYS A 111 -5.35 20.71 8.42
C LYS A 111 -6.71 20.80 9.03
N GLU A 112 -7.18 19.75 9.62
CA GLU A 112 -8.45 19.85 10.18
C GLU A 112 -8.52 20.84 11.27
N GLU A 113 -7.49 20.98 11.99
CA GLU A 113 -7.48 21.91 13.03
C GLU A 113 -7.53 23.27 12.55
N GLU A 114 -7.02 23.53 11.40
CA GLU A 114 -6.99 24.84 10.96
C GLU A 114 -8.29 25.30 10.49
N LYS A 115 -9.22 24.46 10.31
CA LYS A 115 -10.47 24.91 9.92
C LYS A 115 -11.15 25.67 10.93
N GLU A 116 -10.84 25.50 12.10
CA GLU A 116 -11.47 26.25 13.09
C GLU A 116 -11.07 27.57 13.12
#